data_ae04fcf3f8b15d5b72405dcca25eaf18
#
_entry.id   ae04fcf3f8b15d5b72405dcca25eaf18
#
_cell.length_a   1.000
_cell.length_b   1.000
_cell.length_c   1.000
_cell.angle_alpha   90.00
_cell.angle_beta   90.00
_cell.angle_gamma   90.00
#
_symmetry.space_group_name_H-M   'P 1'
#
loop_
_entity.id
_entity.type
_entity.pdbx_description
1 polymer ?
#
loop_
_entity_poly.entity_id
_entity_poly.type
_entity_poly.pdbx_seq_one_letter_code
_entity_poly.pdbx_strand_id
1 'polypeptide(L)'
;MKILVVGSINMDLVTYVNSLPQRGETTFGSTFMQNPGGKGANQACAAALLNGDVTFLGAIGSDDYGKALQSCLCKCGVKPVLKISKTKPTGCASIIIEEDVHDNRIIVISGANEEIKEHDIDMHLDLLQDADIIIMQLEIPLETVEYVASLAHKMHKTVILNPAPGKKLSDNLLTKVDYLTPNETELALLTDLEVNDEESLAKACDCLLNKGTKNLLITLGSKGVYWCTQDAKKLIPAFRVEAVDTTAAGDCFNGAFATFLSQGYEVEKAILYAQKASSICVQRKGAIASLPRREELMIKN
;
A
#
# COMPACT_ATOMS: atom_id res chain seq x y z
N MET A 1 -17.63 10.34 -0.56
CA MET A 1 -16.62 10.53 0.48
C MET A 1 -15.26 10.70 -0.18
N LYS A 2 -14.37 11.52 0.39
CA LYS A 2 -13.03 11.85 -0.12
C LYS A 2 -11.97 11.00 0.55
N ILE A 3 -10.97 10.59 -0.22
CA ILE A 3 -9.85 9.77 0.24
C ILE A 3 -8.56 10.60 0.18
N LEU A 4 -7.85 10.68 1.31
CA LEU A 4 -6.50 11.23 1.36
C LEU A 4 -5.50 10.09 1.53
N VAL A 5 -4.53 9.99 0.63
CA VAL A 5 -3.39 9.09 0.78
C VAL A 5 -2.19 9.91 1.19
N VAL A 6 -1.62 9.62 2.36
CA VAL A 6 -0.35 10.19 2.83
C VAL A 6 0.70 9.09 2.78
N GLY A 7 1.63 9.19 1.83
CA GLY A 7 2.53 8.05 1.59
C GLY A 7 3.66 8.31 0.59
N SER A 8 4.30 7.22 0.24
CA SER A 8 5.47 7.18 -0.64
C SER A 8 5.12 7.22 -2.12
N ILE A 9 6.08 7.70 -2.89
CA ILE A 9 6.08 7.64 -4.35
C ILE A 9 7.51 7.36 -4.82
N ASN A 10 7.68 6.31 -5.64
CA ASN A 10 8.99 5.83 -6.07
C ASN A 10 9.03 5.58 -7.58
N MET A 11 10.23 5.66 -8.16
CA MET A 11 10.50 5.09 -9.48
C MET A 11 11.15 3.72 -9.30
N ASP A 12 10.51 2.67 -9.78
CA ASP A 12 11.05 1.31 -9.73
C ASP A 12 11.94 1.09 -10.96
N LEU A 13 13.22 0.84 -10.71
CA LEU A 13 14.27 0.58 -11.70
C LEU A 13 14.48 -0.92 -11.77
N VAL A 14 13.82 -1.57 -12.73
CA VAL A 14 13.78 -3.03 -12.85
C VAL A 14 14.80 -3.49 -13.88
N THR A 15 15.73 -4.31 -13.44
CA THR A 15 16.74 -4.95 -14.31
C THR A 15 16.56 -6.45 -14.30
N TYR A 16 16.46 -7.06 -15.47
CA TYR A 16 16.41 -8.51 -15.64
C TYR A 16 17.80 -9.04 -15.95
N VAL A 17 18.21 -10.09 -15.25
CA VAL A 17 19.48 -10.80 -15.46
C VAL A 17 19.22 -12.30 -15.44
N ASN A 18 20.02 -13.10 -16.17
CA ASN A 18 19.95 -14.55 -16.07
C ASN A 18 20.36 -15.01 -14.67
N SER A 19 21.52 -14.52 -14.20
CA SER A 19 22.04 -14.78 -12.86
C SER A 19 22.66 -13.53 -12.26
N LEU A 20 22.66 -13.43 -10.93
CA LEU A 20 23.29 -12.33 -10.23
C LEU A 20 24.81 -12.39 -10.32
N PRO A 21 25.49 -11.25 -10.52
CA PRO A 21 26.94 -11.20 -10.54
C PRO A 21 27.53 -11.53 -9.16
N GLN A 22 28.63 -12.28 -9.15
CA GLN A 22 29.42 -12.50 -7.95
C GLN A 22 30.17 -11.21 -7.57
N ARG A 23 30.72 -11.17 -6.36
CA ARG A 23 31.50 -10.02 -5.88
C ARG A 23 32.68 -9.74 -6.85
N GLY A 24 32.69 -8.52 -7.41
CA GLY A 24 33.72 -8.10 -8.37
C GLY A 24 33.46 -8.51 -9.82
N GLU A 25 32.36 -9.18 -10.10
CA GLU A 25 31.94 -9.58 -11.44
C GLU A 25 31.07 -8.49 -12.11
N THR A 26 31.11 -8.44 -13.44
CA THR A 26 30.20 -7.65 -14.27
C THR A 26 29.34 -8.59 -15.09
N THR A 27 28.02 -8.46 -15.03
CA THR A 27 27.09 -9.23 -15.86
C THR A 27 26.30 -8.32 -16.79
N PHE A 28 25.74 -8.91 -17.86
CA PHE A 28 24.85 -8.20 -18.77
C PHE A 28 23.40 -8.51 -18.40
N GLY A 29 22.57 -7.46 -18.28
CA GLY A 29 21.13 -7.60 -18.17
C GLY A 29 20.47 -7.82 -19.53
N SER A 30 19.36 -8.53 -19.55
CA SER A 30 18.53 -8.77 -20.74
C SER A 30 17.55 -7.59 -21.01
N THR A 31 17.04 -6.95 -19.97
CA THR A 31 16.03 -5.89 -20.06
C THR A 31 16.18 -4.91 -18.92
N PHE A 32 15.88 -3.64 -19.19
CA PHE A 32 15.75 -2.58 -18.19
C PHE A 32 14.42 -1.86 -18.35
N MET A 33 13.72 -1.64 -17.26
CA MET A 33 12.44 -0.94 -17.23
C MET A 33 12.41 0.10 -16.11
N GLN A 34 11.66 1.19 -16.32
CA GLN A 34 11.35 2.19 -15.31
C GLN A 34 9.84 2.22 -15.12
N ASN A 35 9.39 1.83 -13.94
CA ASN A 35 7.98 1.74 -13.63
C ASN A 35 7.61 2.69 -12.50
N PRO A 36 6.58 3.54 -12.67
CA PRO A 36 5.99 4.27 -11.55
C PRO A 36 5.52 3.31 -10.46
N GLY A 37 5.86 3.61 -9.21
CA GLY A 37 5.56 2.78 -8.06
C GLY A 37 5.58 3.57 -6.75
N GLY A 38 5.89 2.87 -5.66
CA GLY A 38 5.75 3.34 -4.28
C GLY A 38 4.35 3.04 -3.74
N LYS A 39 4.30 2.47 -2.52
CA LYS A 39 3.03 1.96 -1.94
C LYS A 39 1.94 3.03 -1.88
N GLY A 40 2.28 4.25 -1.46
CA GLY A 40 1.32 5.35 -1.41
C GLY A 40 0.76 5.69 -2.79
N ALA A 41 1.61 5.85 -3.81
CA ALA A 41 1.19 6.14 -5.17
C ALA A 41 0.37 5.00 -5.78
N ASN A 42 0.77 3.73 -5.55
CA ASN A 42 0.03 2.56 -6.01
C ASN A 42 -1.39 2.54 -5.42
N GLN A 43 -1.53 2.74 -4.11
CA GLN A 43 -2.81 2.74 -3.40
C GLN A 43 -3.71 3.92 -3.84
N ALA A 44 -3.11 5.10 -4.05
CA ALA A 44 -3.83 6.27 -4.57
C ALA A 44 -4.33 6.04 -6.00
N CYS A 45 -3.48 5.51 -6.89
CA CYS A 45 -3.87 5.17 -8.26
C CYS A 45 -4.94 4.07 -8.29
N ALA A 46 -4.80 3.03 -7.46
CA ALA A 46 -5.81 1.96 -7.36
C ALA A 46 -7.18 2.53 -6.96
N ALA A 47 -7.20 3.41 -5.96
CA ALA A 47 -8.44 4.04 -5.52
C ALA A 47 -9.05 4.94 -6.60
N ALA A 48 -8.25 5.76 -7.27
CA ALA A 48 -8.73 6.70 -8.28
C ALA A 48 -9.25 5.99 -9.55
N LEU A 49 -8.56 4.93 -10.02
CA LEU A 49 -8.98 4.13 -11.18
C LEU A 49 -10.31 3.39 -10.92
N LEU A 50 -10.67 3.22 -9.65
CA LEU A 50 -11.95 2.65 -9.22
C LEU A 50 -13.02 3.72 -8.90
N ASN A 51 -12.82 4.95 -9.41
CA ASN A 51 -13.70 6.11 -9.22
C ASN A 51 -13.75 6.64 -7.79
N GLY A 52 -12.68 6.50 -7.01
CA GLY A 52 -12.49 7.24 -5.76
C GLY A 52 -12.14 8.72 -6.01
N ASP A 53 -12.61 9.61 -5.15
CA ASP A 53 -12.14 11.02 -5.11
C ASP A 53 -10.88 11.10 -4.24
N VAL A 54 -9.71 11.08 -4.89
CA VAL A 54 -8.42 10.83 -4.23
C VAL A 54 -7.50 12.04 -4.32
N THR A 55 -7.02 12.47 -3.16
CA THR A 55 -5.89 13.38 -3.01
C THR A 55 -4.69 12.60 -2.48
N PHE A 56 -3.50 12.83 -3.05
CA PHE A 56 -2.25 12.22 -2.62
C PHE A 56 -1.33 13.30 -2.06
N LEU A 57 -0.89 13.14 -0.81
CA LEU A 57 0.13 13.96 -0.16
C LEU A 57 1.42 13.16 -0.01
N GLY A 58 2.51 13.64 -0.63
CA GLY A 58 3.81 12.99 -0.62
C GLY A 58 4.94 13.92 -1.00
N ALA A 59 6.15 13.38 -1.27
CA ALA A 59 7.30 14.18 -1.68
C ALA A 59 8.04 13.55 -2.84
N ILE A 60 8.56 14.43 -3.73
CA ILE A 60 9.42 14.08 -4.86
C ILE A 60 10.66 14.97 -4.86
N GLY A 61 11.70 14.54 -5.56
CA GLY A 61 12.84 15.40 -5.91
C GLY A 61 12.50 16.35 -7.07
N SER A 62 13.39 17.31 -7.33
CA SER A 62 13.30 18.22 -8.48
C SER A 62 13.85 17.61 -9.79
N ASP A 63 13.83 16.29 -9.89
CA ASP A 63 14.37 15.49 -10.99
C ASP A 63 13.30 15.01 -11.99
N ASP A 64 13.72 14.32 -13.04
CA ASP A 64 12.81 13.83 -14.07
C ASP A 64 11.92 12.68 -13.61
N TYR A 65 12.38 11.89 -12.61
CA TYR A 65 11.53 10.86 -11.98
C TYR A 65 10.35 11.51 -11.25
N GLY A 66 10.59 12.58 -10.50
CA GLY A 66 9.51 13.31 -9.81
C GLY A 66 8.46 13.85 -10.79
N LYS A 67 8.88 14.45 -11.92
CA LYS A 67 7.94 14.92 -12.95
C LYS A 67 7.14 13.79 -13.58
N ALA A 68 7.80 12.67 -13.89
CA ALA A 68 7.15 11.50 -14.49
C ALA A 68 6.11 10.90 -13.56
N LEU A 69 6.44 10.78 -12.25
CA LEU A 69 5.56 10.24 -11.23
C LEU A 69 4.35 11.14 -10.96
N GLN A 70 4.56 12.47 -10.89
CA GLN A 70 3.45 13.43 -10.80
C GLN A 70 2.48 13.31 -11.98
N SER A 71 3.04 13.21 -13.20
CA SER A 71 2.24 13.00 -14.41
C SER A 71 1.46 11.68 -14.36
N CYS A 72 2.07 10.61 -13.82
CA CYS A 72 1.42 9.31 -13.66
C CYS A 72 0.22 9.39 -12.71
N LEU A 73 0.37 10.02 -11.54
CA LEU A 73 -0.73 10.25 -10.60
C LEU A 73 -1.91 10.98 -11.26
N CYS A 74 -1.62 12.08 -11.99
CA CYS A 74 -2.65 12.84 -12.69
C CYS A 74 -3.37 11.98 -13.74
N LYS A 75 -2.66 11.14 -14.50
CA LYS A 75 -3.24 10.23 -15.49
C LYS A 75 -4.16 9.17 -14.88
N CYS A 76 -3.90 8.77 -13.64
CA CYS A 76 -4.78 7.89 -12.88
C CYS A 76 -6.02 8.61 -12.31
N GLY A 77 -6.08 9.95 -12.37
CA GLY A 77 -7.17 10.74 -11.79
C GLY A 77 -6.93 11.15 -10.33
N VAL A 78 -5.72 10.96 -9.81
CA VAL A 78 -5.32 11.40 -8.48
C VAL A 78 -5.02 12.91 -8.49
N LYS A 79 -5.35 13.63 -7.43
CA LYS A 79 -4.99 15.03 -7.19
C LYS A 79 -3.69 15.07 -6.37
N PRO A 80 -2.51 15.27 -6.99
CA PRO A 80 -1.25 15.25 -6.25
C PRO A 80 -0.99 16.58 -5.55
N VAL A 81 -0.65 16.51 -4.27
CA VAL A 81 -0.10 17.59 -3.46
C VAL A 81 1.31 17.15 -3.06
N LEU A 82 2.31 17.68 -3.73
CA LEU A 82 3.68 17.16 -3.64
C LEU A 82 4.63 18.24 -3.10
N LYS A 83 5.30 17.90 -2.00
CA LYS A 83 6.50 18.62 -1.59
C LYS A 83 7.62 18.31 -2.58
N ILE A 84 8.27 19.36 -3.09
CA ILE A 84 9.43 19.21 -3.96
C ILE A 84 10.69 19.41 -3.13
N SER A 85 11.43 18.32 -2.94
CA SER A 85 12.70 18.37 -2.23
C SER A 85 13.75 19.13 -3.05
N LYS A 86 14.52 19.97 -2.37
CA LYS A 86 15.69 20.68 -2.93
C LYS A 86 17.00 19.95 -2.63
N THR A 87 16.98 18.96 -1.75
CA THR A 87 18.17 18.32 -1.18
C THR A 87 18.24 16.83 -1.49
N LYS A 88 17.10 16.17 -1.68
CA LYS A 88 17.02 14.74 -1.93
C LYS A 88 16.42 14.45 -3.30
N PRO A 89 16.90 13.39 -3.98
CA PRO A 89 16.27 12.92 -5.22
C PRO A 89 14.91 12.30 -4.91
N THR A 90 14.11 12.09 -5.95
CA THR A 90 12.90 11.27 -5.88
C THR A 90 13.23 9.87 -5.39
N GLY A 91 12.36 9.30 -4.55
CA GLY A 91 12.51 7.93 -4.09
C GLY A 91 12.57 6.93 -5.25
N CYS A 92 13.40 5.91 -5.14
CA CYS A 92 13.46 4.85 -6.13
C CYS A 92 13.70 3.48 -5.49
N ALA A 93 13.34 2.43 -6.22
CA ALA A 93 13.68 1.07 -5.87
C ALA A 93 14.53 0.46 -6.99
N SER A 94 15.71 -0.06 -6.66
CA SER A 94 16.50 -0.89 -7.58
C SER A 94 16.03 -2.34 -7.41
N ILE A 95 15.43 -2.88 -8.45
CA ILE A 95 14.84 -4.23 -8.47
C ILE A 95 15.62 -5.06 -9.48
N ILE A 96 16.27 -6.12 -9.02
CA ILE A 96 16.96 -7.05 -9.89
C ILE A 96 16.15 -8.36 -9.89
N ILE A 97 15.73 -8.77 -11.08
CA ILE A 97 14.98 -10.02 -11.29
C ILE A 97 15.94 -11.04 -11.90
N GLU A 98 16.15 -12.13 -11.21
CA GLU A 98 16.97 -13.26 -11.63
C GLU A 98 16.08 -14.28 -12.34
N GLU A 99 16.21 -14.36 -13.69
CA GLU A 99 15.27 -15.12 -14.53
C GLU A 99 15.42 -16.63 -14.35
N ASP A 100 16.65 -17.13 -14.13
CA ASP A 100 16.95 -18.57 -14.01
C ASP A 100 16.31 -19.22 -12.77
N VAL A 101 16.16 -18.46 -11.68
CA VAL A 101 15.60 -18.95 -10.41
C VAL A 101 14.25 -18.32 -10.05
N HIS A 102 13.75 -17.39 -10.86
CA HIS A 102 12.50 -16.65 -10.65
C HIS A 102 12.44 -15.94 -9.29
N ASP A 103 13.55 -15.30 -8.90
CA ASP A 103 13.69 -14.57 -7.64
C ASP A 103 13.97 -13.09 -7.90
N ASN A 104 13.76 -12.23 -6.89
CA ASN A 104 14.07 -10.81 -6.99
C ASN A 104 14.85 -10.32 -5.77
N ARG A 105 15.60 -9.23 -5.98
CA ARG A 105 16.23 -8.46 -4.91
C ARG A 105 15.89 -7.00 -5.06
N ILE A 106 15.49 -6.40 -3.95
CA ILE A 106 14.98 -5.03 -3.93
C ILE A 106 15.79 -4.20 -2.95
N ILE A 107 16.31 -3.07 -3.44
CA ILE A 107 16.98 -2.05 -2.64
C ILE A 107 16.18 -0.76 -2.77
N VAL A 108 15.59 -0.30 -1.67
CA VAL A 108 14.81 0.92 -1.64
C VAL A 108 15.67 2.10 -1.20
N ILE A 109 15.63 3.17 -1.96
CA ILE A 109 16.18 4.48 -1.64
C ILE A 109 15.01 5.42 -1.40
N SER A 110 14.72 5.75 -0.16
CA SER A 110 13.54 6.54 0.21
C SER A 110 13.54 7.95 -0.40
N GLY A 111 14.74 8.55 -0.57
CA GLY A 111 14.88 9.87 -1.17
C GLY A 111 13.99 10.92 -0.49
N ALA A 112 13.25 11.68 -1.30
CA ALA A 112 12.36 12.73 -0.82
C ALA A 112 11.22 12.24 0.08
N ASN A 113 10.82 10.96 0.02
CA ASN A 113 9.78 10.42 0.92
C ASN A 113 10.12 10.59 2.40
N GLU A 114 11.42 10.62 2.76
CA GLU A 114 11.86 10.88 4.15
C GLU A 114 11.67 12.33 4.60
N GLU A 115 11.36 13.23 3.70
CA GLU A 115 11.19 14.65 4.01
C GLU A 115 9.77 15.05 4.33
N ILE A 116 8.79 14.16 4.22
CA ILE A 116 7.43 14.41 4.69
C ILE A 116 7.44 14.37 6.23
N LYS A 117 7.27 15.53 6.85
CA LYS A 117 7.33 15.74 8.29
C LYS A 117 6.02 16.35 8.81
N GLU A 118 5.86 16.42 10.13
CA GLU A 118 4.71 17.01 10.79
C GLU A 118 4.37 18.41 10.27
N HIS A 119 5.37 19.26 10.06
CA HIS A 119 5.18 20.61 9.53
C HIS A 119 4.53 20.60 8.13
N ASP A 120 4.87 19.64 7.28
CA ASP A 120 4.26 19.53 5.95
C ASP A 120 2.78 19.11 6.06
N ILE A 121 2.45 18.31 7.08
CA ILE A 121 1.06 17.95 7.38
C ILE A 121 0.30 19.17 7.90
N ASP A 122 0.89 19.97 8.79
CA ASP A 122 0.27 21.19 9.32
C ASP A 122 -0.03 22.22 8.23
N MET A 123 0.82 22.33 7.21
CA MET A 123 0.58 23.20 6.06
C MET A 123 -0.61 22.74 5.19
N HIS A 124 -1.07 21.51 5.37
CA HIS A 124 -2.13 20.89 4.59
C HIS A 124 -3.23 20.27 5.47
N LEU A 125 -3.49 20.86 6.66
CA LEU A 125 -4.53 20.39 7.57
C LEU A 125 -5.93 20.40 6.94
N ASP A 126 -6.18 21.30 6.00
CA ASP A 126 -7.40 21.36 5.21
C ASP A 126 -7.67 20.06 4.45
N LEU A 127 -6.64 19.37 3.95
CA LEU A 127 -6.79 18.08 3.29
C LEU A 127 -7.27 16.98 4.26
N LEU A 128 -6.74 16.97 5.49
CA LEU A 128 -7.20 16.03 6.52
C LEU A 128 -8.63 16.34 6.97
N GLN A 129 -8.97 17.62 7.11
CA GLN A 129 -10.32 18.04 7.47
C GLN A 129 -11.36 17.66 6.41
N ASP A 130 -10.99 17.78 5.13
CA ASP A 130 -11.86 17.51 3.99
C ASP A 130 -11.99 16.02 3.66
N ALA A 131 -11.00 15.20 4.06
CA ALA A 131 -11.02 13.75 3.85
C ALA A 131 -11.99 13.05 4.80
N ASP A 132 -12.59 11.96 4.34
CA ASP A 132 -13.36 11.02 5.15
C ASP A 132 -12.53 9.79 5.53
N ILE A 133 -11.66 9.35 4.62
CA ILE A 133 -10.79 8.21 4.77
C ILE A 133 -9.34 8.64 4.51
N ILE A 134 -8.43 8.21 5.40
CA ILE A 134 -7.00 8.44 5.27
C ILE A 134 -6.29 7.10 5.14
N ILE A 135 -5.48 6.94 4.10
CA ILE A 135 -4.69 5.74 3.84
C ILE A 135 -3.21 6.08 4.06
N MET A 136 -2.50 5.22 4.78
CA MET A 136 -1.05 5.35 5.02
C MET A 136 -0.34 4.00 4.90
N GLN A 137 0.98 4.08 4.69
CA GLN A 137 1.90 2.95 4.68
C GLN A 137 3.17 3.33 5.45
N LEU A 138 4.20 2.44 5.50
CA LEU A 138 5.39 2.66 6.29
C LEU A 138 6.66 2.98 5.47
N GLU A 139 6.49 3.51 4.25
CA GLU A 139 7.60 4.00 3.40
C GLU A 139 7.88 5.52 3.54
N ILE A 140 7.20 6.17 4.46
CA ILE A 140 7.48 7.53 4.94
C ILE A 140 7.90 7.46 6.43
N PRO A 141 8.40 8.54 7.04
CA PRO A 141 8.80 8.52 8.44
C PRO A 141 7.65 8.07 9.36
N LEU A 142 7.95 7.13 10.27
CA LEU A 142 6.94 6.55 11.17
C LEU A 142 6.34 7.62 12.09
N GLU A 143 7.16 8.57 12.53
CA GLU A 143 6.69 9.72 13.31
C GLU A 143 5.62 10.54 12.57
N THR A 144 5.73 10.68 11.26
CA THR A 144 4.72 11.36 10.43
C THR A 144 3.43 10.53 10.35
N VAL A 145 3.55 9.21 10.20
CA VAL A 145 2.38 8.30 10.21
C VAL A 145 1.64 8.39 11.55
N GLU A 146 2.37 8.35 12.67
CA GLU A 146 1.79 8.49 14.02
C GLU A 146 1.11 9.85 14.23
N TYR A 147 1.72 10.92 13.71
CA TYR A 147 1.17 12.27 13.76
C TYR A 147 -0.13 12.38 12.97
N VAL A 148 -0.14 11.93 11.71
CA VAL A 148 -1.35 11.94 10.87
C VAL A 148 -2.45 11.10 11.49
N ALA A 149 -2.15 9.88 11.98
CA ALA A 149 -3.13 9.03 12.66
C ALA A 149 -3.72 9.71 13.89
N SER A 150 -2.90 10.47 14.65
CA SER A 150 -3.35 11.22 15.82
C SER A 150 -4.28 12.35 15.47
N LEU A 151 -4.00 13.10 14.40
CA LEU A 151 -4.86 14.17 13.90
C LEU A 151 -6.17 13.59 13.34
N ALA A 152 -6.08 12.56 12.51
CA ALA A 152 -7.23 11.87 11.92
C ALA A 152 -8.20 11.36 12.99
N HIS A 153 -7.66 10.71 14.02
CA HIS A 153 -8.46 10.22 15.15
C HIS A 153 -9.19 11.36 15.90
N LYS A 154 -8.50 12.49 16.16
CA LYS A 154 -9.10 13.67 16.77
C LYS A 154 -10.20 14.29 15.89
N MET A 155 -10.09 14.17 14.57
CA MET A 155 -11.05 14.68 13.59
C MET A 155 -12.13 13.64 13.23
N HIS A 156 -12.17 12.49 13.91
CA HIS A 156 -13.10 11.38 13.66
C HIS A 156 -13.07 10.88 12.21
N LYS A 157 -11.87 10.83 11.58
CA LYS A 157 -11.67 10.29 10.24
C LYS A 157 -11.35 8.80 10.31
N THR A 158 -11.76 8.07 9.28
CA THR A 158 -11.41 6.66 9.15
C THR A 158 -9.95 6.50 8.72
N VAL A 159 -9.15 5.75 9.47
CA VAL A 159 -7.74 5.50 9.19
C VAL A 159 -7.54 4.05 8.74
N ILE A 160 -6.98 3.89 7.53
CA ILE A 160 -6.53 2.62 6.99
C ILE A 160 -4.99 2.66 6.99
N LEU A 161 -4.36 1.74 7.71
CA LEU A 161 -2.91 1.60 7.73
C LEU A 161 -2.50 0.26 7.13
N ASN A 162 -1.75 0.32 6.03
CA ASN A 162 -1.04 -0.83 5.51
C ASN A 162 0.36 -0.87 6.15
N PRO A 163 0.67 -1.81 7.07
CA PRO A 163 1.91 -1.81 7.83
C PRO A 163 3.09 -2.37 7.02
N ALA A 164 3.22 -1.93 5.77
CA ALA A 164 4.23 -2.35 4.79
C ALA A 164 5.19 -1.18 4.43
N PRO A 165 6.51 -1.41 4.37
CA PRO A 165 7.21 -2.63 4.79
C PRO A 165 7.14 -2.85 6.29
N GLY A 166 7.09 -4.11 6.72
CA GLY A 166 6.87 -4.49 8.11
C GLY A 166 7.79 -3.78 9.10
N LYS A 167 7.18 -3.14 10.11
CA LYS A 167 7.87 -2.48 11.23
C LYS A 167 7.06 -2.69 12.51
N LYS A 168 7.74 -2.65 13.68
CA LYS A 168 7.04 -2.60 14.97
C LYS A 168 6.26 -1.29 15.08
N LEU A 169 5.04 -1.37 15.56
CA LEU A 169 4.16 -0.24 15.78
C LEU A 169 3.91 -0.06 17.28
N SER A 170 3.73 1.20 17.69
CA SER A 170 3.35 1.52 19.06
C SER A 170 1.87 1.17 19.30
N ASP A 171 1.54 0.74 20.52
CA ASP A 171 0.15 0.49 20.89
C ASP A 171 -0.69 1.78 20.74
N ASN A 172 -0.07 2.95 20.96
CA ASN A 172 -0.70 4.25 20.75
C ASN A 172 -1.10 4.49 19.27
N LEU A 173 -0.31 4.04 18.31
CA LEU A 173 -0.69 4.09 16.89
C LEU A 173 -1.82 3.10 16.58
N LEU A 174 -1.70 1.87 17.09
CA LEU A 174 -2.70 0.81 16.85
C LEU A 174 -4.11 1.21 17.30
N THR A 175 -4.26 1.91 18.44
CA THR A 175 -5.55 2.41 18.92
C THR A 175 -6.20 3.49 18.05
N LYS A 176 -5.43 4.12 17.15
CA LYS A 176 -5.89 5.21 16.26
C LYS A 176 -6.20 4.72 14.84
N VAL A 177 -5.94 3.46 14.55
CA VAL A 177 -6.15 2.83 13.25
C VAL A 177 -7.50 2.09 13.26
N ASP A 178 -8.37 2.40 12.31
CA ASP A 178 -9.66 1.73 12.17
C ASP A 178 -9.54 0.41 11.41
N TYR A 179 -8.67 0.37 10.40
CA TYR A 179 -8.38 -0.83 9.59
C TYR A 179 -6.88 -1.00 9.45
N LEU A 180 -6.34 -2.08 10.01
CA LEU A 180 -4.94 -2.49 9.81
C LEU A 180 -4.90 -3.66 8.82
N THR A 181 -4.07 -3.56 7.77
CA THR A 181 -4.10 -4.50 6.64
C THR A 181 -2.75 -5.19 6.42
N PRO A 182 -2.25 -5.97 7.40
CA PRO A 182 -1.00 -6.70 7.25
C PRO A 182 -1.18 -7.95 6.38
N ASN A 183 -0.09 -8.43 5.78
CA ASN A 183 0.03 -9.80 5.33
C ASN A 183 0.49 -10.74 6.48
N GLU A 184 0.64 -12.05 6.21
CA GLU A 184 1.07 -13.05 7.21
C GLU A 184 2.44 -12.70 7.82
N THR A 185 3.41 -12.25 7.00
CA THR A 185 4.75 -11.87 7.44
C THR A 185 4.74 -10.60 8.30
N GLU A 186 3.98 -9.60 7.89
CA GLU A 186 3.83 -8.35 8.62
C GLU A 186 3.10 -8.59 9.96
N LEU A 187 2.08 -9.44 9.97
CA LEU A 187 1.38 -9.84 11.19
C LEU A 187 2.32 -10.53 12.18
N ALA A 188 3.14 -11.48 11.69
CA ALA A 188 4.13 -12.16 12.52
C ALA A 188 5.13 -11.17 13.12
N LEU A 189 5.62 -10.20 12.35
CA LEU A 189 6.53 -9.17 12.82
C LEU A 189 5.88 -8.23 13.85
N LEU A 190 4.62 -7.84 13.66
CA LEU A 190 3.89 -6.96 14.58
C LEU A 190 3.63 -7.60 15.94
N THR A 191 3.48 -8.93 15.97
CA THR A 191 3.07 -9.68 17.17
C THR A 191 4.20 -10.45 17.83
N ASP A 192 5.34 -10.65 17.15
CA ASP A 192 6.41 -11.60 17.52
C ASP A 192 5.92 -13.06 17.62
N LEU A 193 4.85 -13.40 16.90
CA LEU A 193 4.28 -14.74 16.84
C LEU A 193 4.49 -15.33 15.44
N GLU A 194 4.80 -16.62 15.38
CA GLU A 194 4.77 -17.33 14.09
C GLU A 194 3.32 -17.50 13.62
N VAL A 195 3.10 -17.37 12.31
CA VAL A 195 1.79 -17.50 11.66
C VAL A 195 1.88 -18.59 10.60
N ASN A 196 1.67 -19.84 11.00
CA ASN A 196 1.86 -21.01 10.15
C ASN A 196 0.55 -21.75 9.83
N ASP A 197 -0.48 -21.55 10.65
CA ASP A 197 -1.78 -22.19 10.54
C ASP A 197 -2.92 -21.26 11.03
N GLU A 198 -4.15 -21.74 10.98
CA GLU A 198 -5.32 -20.95 11.36
C GLU A 198 -5.35 -20.63 12.86
N GLU A 199 -4.82 -21.52 13.71
CA GLU A 199 -4.79 -21.30 15.17
C GLU A 199 -3.78 -20.20 15.54
N SER A 200 -2.57 -20.26 14.98
CA SER A 200 -1.53 -19.24 15.19
C SER A 200 -1.93 -17.89 14.56
N LEU A 201 -2.59 -17.90 13.39
CA LEU A 201 -3.18 -16.72 12.79
C LEU A 201 -4.20 -16.05 13.73
N ALA A 202 -5.13 -16.85 14.29
CA ALA A 202 -6.14 -16.34 15.20
C ALA A 202 -5.54 -15.75 16.49
N LYS A 203 -4.51 -16.39 17.06
CA LYS A 203 -3.76 -15.89 18.22
C LYS A 203 -3.05 -14.56 17.94
N ALA A 204 -2.41 -14.45 16.78
CA ALA A 204 -1.75 -13.22 16.37
C ALA A 204 -2.76 -12.06 16.17
N CYS A 205 -3.92 -12.37 15.60
CA CYS A 205 -5.00 -11.37 15.49
C CYS A 205 -5.48 -10.91 16.88
N ASP A 206 -5.71 -11.86 17.83
CA ASP A 206 -6.12 -11.51 19.19
C ASP A 206 -5.10 -10.62 19.90
N CYS A 207 -3.81 -10.84 19.66
CA CYS A 207 -2.75 -10.01 20.20
C CYS A 207 -2.91 -8.54 19.78
N LEU A 208 -3.17 -8.26 18.48
CA LEU A 208 -3.37 -6.90 17.99
C LEU A 208 -4.72 -6.29 18.38
N LEU A 209 -5.77 -7.09 18.40
CA LEU A 209 -7.09 -6.64 18.86
C LEU A 209 -7.03 -6.24 20.34
N ASN A 210 -6.33 -6.99 21.19
CA ASN A 210 -6.11 -6.65 22.61
C ASN A 210 -5.26 -5.38 22.81
N LYS A 211 -4.45 -4.98 21.82
CA LYS A 211 -3.73 -3.72 21.79
C LYS A 211 -4.58 -2.54 21.32
N GLY A 212 -5.83 -2.78 20.96
CA GLY A 212 -6.82 -1.75 20.62
C GLY A 212 -7.07 -1.52 19.14
N THR A 213 -6.51 -2.35 18.25
CA THR A 213 -6.88 -2.31 16.82
C THR A 213 -8.35 -2.72 16.66
N LYS A 214 -9.11 -1.97 15.83
CA LYS A 214 -10.56 -2.20 15.68
C LYS A 214 -10.88 -3.29 14.65
N ASN A 215 -10.26 -3.21 13.47
CA ASN A 215 -10.43 -4.17 12.39
C ASN A 215 -9.06 -4.60 11.84
N LEU A 216 -8.87 -5.91 11.72
CA LEU A 216 -7.72 -6.51 11.07
C LEU A 216 -8.16 -7.15 9.76
N LEU A 217 -7.51 -6.82 8.67
CA LEU A 217 -7.73 -7.42 7.37
C LEU A 217 -6.43 -8.10 6.93
N ILE A 218 -6.24 -9.35 7.35
CA ILE A 218 -5.01 -10.08 7.06
C ILE A 218 -5.08 -10.63 5.65
N THR A 219 -4.21 -10.15 4.76
CA THR A 219 -4.14 -10.64 3.39
C THR A 219 -3.35 -11.97 3.35
N LEU A 220 -3.99 -13.03 2.87
CA LEU A 220 -3.46 -14.40 2.83
C LEU A 220 -3.20 -14.89 1.39
N GLY A 221 -2.93 -13.97 0.48
CA GLY A 221 -2.69 -14.27 -0.94
C GLY A 221 -3.85 -15.04 -1.57
N SER A 222 -3.57 -16.24 -2.11
CA SER A 222 -4.56 -17.07 -2.78
C SER A 222 -5.64 -17.66 -1.84
N LYS A 223 -5.44 -17.60 -0.52
CA LYS A 223 -6.45 -18.04 0.46
C LYS A 223 -7.55 -16.99 0.67
N GLY A 224 -7.22 -15.70 0.46
CA GLY A 224 -8.18 -14.60 0.63
C GLY A 224 -7.80 -13.60 1.71
N VAL A 225 -8.78 -13.09 2.43
CA VAL A 225 -8.60 -12.14 3.53
C VAL A 225 -9.26 -12.68 4.79
N TYR A 226 -8.50 -12.73 5.88
CA TYR A 226 -9.02 -13.04 7.20
C TYR A 226 -9.38 -11.73 7.91
N TRP A 227 -10.67 -11.46 8.02
CA TRP A 227 -11.20 -10.28 8.69
C TRP A 227 -11.50 -10.59 10.15
N CYS A 228 -10.90 -9.80 11.06
CA CYS A 228 -11.07 -9.98 12.50
C CYS A 228 -11.47 -8.65 13.15
N THR A 229 -12.42 -8.76 14.08
CA THR A 229 -12.80 -7.74 15.05
C THR A 229 -12.83 -8.38 16.44
N GLN A 230 -13.16 -7.63 17.49
CA GLN A 230 -13.37 -8.20 18.83
C GLN A 230 -14.52 -9.20 18.85
N ASP A 231 -15.55 -9.03 18.02
CA ASP A 231 -16.79 -9.79 18.05
C ASP A 231 -16.84 -10.92 17.01
N ALA A 232 -16.03 -10.85 15.95
CA ALA A 232 -16.12 -11.78 14.82
C ALA A 232 -14.78 -12.00 14.13
N LYS A 233 -14.60 -13.23 13.65
CA LYS A 233 -13.49 -13.63 12.78
C LYS A 233 -14.05 -14.36 11.57
N LYS A 234 -13.65 -13.98 10.36
CA LYS A 234 -14.17 -14.53 9.12
C LYS A 234 -13.12 -14.60 8.04
N LEU A 235 -12.97 -15.75 7.41
CA LEU A 235 -12.22 -15.89 6.16
C LEU A 235 -13.13 -15.56 4.98
N ILE A 236 -12.74 -14.58 4.17
CA ILE A 236 -13.38 -14.23 2.90
C ILE A 236 -12.48 -14.77 1.81
N PRO A 237 -12.88 -15.82 1.06
CA PRO A 237 -12.01 -16.52 0.12
C PRO A 237 -11.64 -15.65 -1.08
N ALA A 238 -10.43 -15.85 -1.62
CA ALA A 238 -9.97 -15.16 -2.81
C ALA A 238 -10.68 -15.65 -4.09
N PHE A 239 -10.67 -14.81 -5.13
CA PHE A 239 -10.98 -15.24 -6.48
C PHE A 239 -9.83 -16.08 -7.03
N ARG A 240 -10.14 -17.29 -7.52
CA ARG A 240 -9.13 -18.17 -8.13
C ARG A 240 -8.74 -17.65 -9.50
N VAL A 241 -7.49 -17.32 -9.66
CA VAL A 241 -6.90 -16.83 -10.92
C VAL A 241 -5.47 -17.36 -11.05
N GLU A 242 -4.95 -17.37 -12.26
CA GLU A 242 -3.53 -17.62 -12.51
C GLU A 242 -2.76 -16.31 -12.35
N ALA A 243 -1.87 -16.25 -11.37
CA ALA A 243 -1.06 -15.06 -11.11
C ALA A 243 0.14 -15.00 -12.07
N VAL A 244 0.32 -13.84 -12.70
CA VAL A 244 1.47 -13.52 -13.57
C VAL A 244 2.51 -12.70 -12.80
N ASP A 245 2.04 -11.74 -12.00
CA ASP A 245 2.87 -10.84 -11.21
C ASP A 245 2.09 -10.36 -9.97
N THR A 246 2.63 -10.59 -8.79
CA THR A 246 1.97 -10.20 -7.53
C THR A 246 2.35 -8.80 -7.04
N THR A 247 3.16 -8.07 -7.81
CA THR A 247 3.53 -6.69 -7.51
C THR A 247 2.29 -5.82 -7.35
N ALA A 248 2.28 -5.00 -6.32
CA ALA A 248 1.19 -4.09 -5.96
C ALA A 248 -0.19 -4.75 -5.66
N ALA A 249 -0.29 -6.09 -5.52
CA ALA A 249 -1.55 -6.75 -5.18
C ALA A 249 -2.15 -6.22 -3.86
N GLY A 250 -1.33 -6.07 -2.81
CA GLY A 250 -1.72 -5.49 -1.53
C GLY A 250 -2.08 -4.00 -1.65
N ASP A 251 -1.37 -3.24 -2.48
CA ASP A 251 -1.69 -1.83 -2.73
C ASP A 251 -3.03 -1.70 -3.46
N CYS A 252 -3.26 -2.53 -4.48
CA CYS A 252 -4.54 -2.62 -5.18
C CYS A 252 -5.68 -2.95 -4.21
N PHE A 253 -5.47 -3.91 -3.30
CA PHE A 253 -6.43 -4.24 -2.25
C PHE A 253 -6.77 -3.02 -1.38
N ASN A 254 -5.77 -2.34 -0.85
CA ASN A 254 -5.96 -1.20 0.05
C ASN A 254 -6.68 -0.04 -0.63
N GLY A 255 -6.26 0.35 -1.85
CA GLY A 255 -6.90 1.40 -2.62
C GLY A 255 -8.35 1.07 -2.98
N ALA A 256 -8.61 -0.18 -3.40
CA ALA A 256 -9.95 -0.66 -3.70
C ALA A 256 -10.82 -0.70 -2.43
N PHE A 257 -10.34 -1.27 -1.34
CA PHE A 257 -11.06 -1.33 -0.07
C PHE A 257 -11.51 0.06 0.39
N ALA A 258 -10.58 1.01 0.41
CA ALA A 258 -10.89 2.40 0.77
C ALA A 258 -11.96 3.01 -0.16
N THR A 259 -11.87 2.74 -1.47
CA THR A 259 -12.83 3.26 -2.44
C THR A 259 -14.23 2.72 -2.19
N PHE A 260 -14.40 1.41 -2.01
CA PHE A 260 -15.72 0.82 -1.78
C PHE A 260 -16.27 1.23 -0.42
N LEU A 261 -15.42 1.32 0.62
CA LEU A 261 -15.81 1.83 1.92
C LEU A 261 -16.29 3.30 1.82
N SER A 262 -15.56 4.15 1.05
CA SER A 262 -15.94 5.55 0.81
C SER A 262 -17.26 5.71 0.05
N GLN A 263 -17.68 4.70 -0.70
CA GLN A 263 -18.95 4.65 -1.43
C GLN A 263 -20.10 4.08 -0.59
N GLY A 264 -19.85 3.81 0.72
CA GLY A 264 -20.87 3.35 1.67
C GLY A 264 -21.17 1.84 1.60
N TYR A 265 -20.27 1.05 1.01
CA TYR A 265 -20.42 -0.41 1.05
C TYR A 265 -20.11 -0.93 2.45
N GLU A 266 -20.86 -1.96 2.88
CA GLU A 266 -20.53 -2.72 4.08
C GLU A 266 -19.13 -3.33 3.99
N VAL A 267 -18.43 -3.45 5.14
CA VAL A 267 -17.01 -3.87 5.22
C VAL A 267 -16.76 -5.18 4.46
N GLU A 268 -17.59 -6.19 4.65
CA GLU A 268 -17.45 -7.48 3.96
C GLU A 268 -17.53 -7.34 2.45
N LYS A 269 -18.45 -6.53 1.96
CA LYS A 269 -18.62 -6.27 0.54
C LYS A 269 -17.47 -5.45 -0.03
N ALA A 270 -16.95 -4.49 0.73
CA ALA A 270 -15.76 -3.73 0.36
C ALA A 270 -14.52 -4.64 0.24
N ILE A 271 -14.33 -5.58 1.18
CA ILE A 271 -13.28 -6.61 1.11
C ILE A 271 -13.43 -7.46 -0.16
N LEU A 272 -14.65 -7.92 -0.47
CA LEU A 272 -14.91 -8.76 -1.65
C LEU A 272 -14.52 -8.04 -2.95
N TYR A 273 -14.91 -6.77 -3.10
CA TYR A 273 -14.52 -5.97 -4.27
C TYR A 273 -13.02 -5.67 -4.30
N ALA A 274 -12.39 -5.44 -3.16
CA ALA A 274 -10.95 -5.25 -3.06
C ALA A 274 -10.19 -6.51 -3.49
N GLN A 275 -10.63 -7.70 -3.08
CA GLN A 275 -10.10 -8.97 -3.56
C GLN A 275 -10.32 -9.17 -5.07
N LYS A 276 -11.48 -8.76 -5.59
CA LYS A 276 -11.74 -8.81 -7.03
C LYS A 276 -10.78 -7.91 -7.79
N ALA A 277 -10.53 -6.69 -7.31
CA ALA A 277 -9.54 -5.79 -7.90
C ALA A 277 -8.13 -6.40 -7.89
N SER A 278 -7.69 -6.92 -6.74
CA SER A 278 -6.39 -7.58 -6.61
C SER A 278 -6.27 -8.81 -7.50
N SER A 279 -7.37 -9.58 -7.66
CA SER A 279 -7.36 -10.76 -8.55
C SER A 279 -7.14 -10.40 -10.03
N ILE A 280 -7.58 -9.21 -10.46
CA ILE A 280 -7.31 -8.72 -11.83
C ILE A 280 -5.88 -8.18 -11.90
N CYS A 281 -5.44 -7.45 -10.88
CA CYS A 281 -4.10 -6.89 -10.78
C CYS A 281 -3.02 -7.97 -10.97
N VAL A 282 -3.10 -9.08 -10.22
CA VAL A 282 -2.09 -10.14 -10.26
C VAL A 282 -2.00 -10.90 -11.59
N GLN A 283 -2.95 -10.73 -12.49
CA GLN A 283 -2.92 -11.33 -13.84
C GLN A 283 -2.15 -10.47 -14.86
N ARG A 284 -1.58 -9.34 -14.43
CA ARG A 284 -0.90 -8.36 -15.28
C ARG A 284 0.46 -8.01 -14.69
N LYS A 285 1.42 -7.66 -15.54
CA LYS A 285 2.76 -7.24 -15.10
C LYS A 285 2.78 -5.78 -14.64
N GLY A 286 3.63 -5.51 -13.64
CA GLY A 286 3.95 -4.18 -13.14
C GLY A 286 3.05 -3.72 -11.99
N ALA A 287 3.39 -2.56 -11.39
CA ALA A 287 2.67 -1.99 -10.25
C ALA A 287 1.43 -1.19 -10.72
N ILE A 288 1.57 0.12 -11.00
CA ILE A 288 0.44 0.97 -11.42
C ILE A 288 -0.17 0.48 -12.75
N ALA A 289 0.64 -0.08 -13.64
CA ALA A 289 0.18 -0.58 -14.94
C ALA A 289 -0.76 -1.79 -14.85
N SER A 290 -0.70 -2.57 -13.77
CA SER A 290 -1.54 -3.75 -13.56
C SER A 290 -2.91 -3.43 -12.94
N LEU A 291 -3.09 -2.22 -12.39
CA LEU A 291 -4.28 -1.83 -11.65
C LEU A 291 -5.53 -1.84 -12.52
N PRO A 292 -6.64 -2.44 -12.05
CA PRO A 292 -7.88 -2.49 -12.81
C PRO A 292 -8.63 -1.16 -12.79
N ARG A 293 -9.49 -0.97 -13.79
CA ARG A 293 -10.48 0.11 -13.81
C ARG A 293 -11.84 -0.38 -13.28
N ARG A 294 -12.70 0.54 -12.90
CA ARG A 294 -14.00 0.24 -12.29
C ARG A 294 -14.86 -0.69 -13.12
N GLU A 295 -14.92 -0.51 -14.43
CA GLU A 295 -15.71 -1.32 -15.38
C GLU A 295 -15.27 -2.79 -15.45
N GLU A 296 -14.06 -3.11 -15.04
CA GLU A 296 -13.50 -4.47 -15.04
C GLU A 296 -13.91 -5.28 -13.80
N LEU A 297 -14.48 -4.62 -12.79
CA LEU A 297 -14.86 -5.27 -11.52
C LEU A 297 -16.28 -5.87 -11.54
N MET A 298 -16.93 -5.95 -12.69
CA MET A 298 -18.28 -6.51 -12.75
C MET A 298 -18.29 -7.94 -12.18
N ILE A 299 -18.82 -8.08 -10.97
CA ILE A 299 -19.14 -9.37 -10.38
C ILE A 299 -20.48 -9.77 -11.00
N LYS A 300 -20.48 -10.79 -11.87
CA LYS A 300 -21.75 -11.40 -12.30
C LYS A 300 -22.38 -12.02 -11.06
N ASN A 301 -23.57 -11.53 -10.71
CA ASN A 301 -24.40 -12.10 -9.65
C ASN A 301 -24.73 -13.54 -9.93
#